data_7136764ae953364dd44f849ea0f75bc5
#
_entry.id   7136764ae953364dd44f849ea0f75bc5
#
_cell.length_a   1.000
_cell.length_b   1.000
_cell.length_c   1.000
_cell.angle_alpha   90.00
_cell.angle_beta   90.00
_cell.angle_gamma   90.00
#
_symmetry.space_group_name_H-M   'P 1'
#
loop_
_entity.id
_entity.type
_entity.pdbx_description
1 polymer ?
#
loop_
_entity_poly.entity_id
_entity_poly.type
_entity_poly.pdbx_seq_one_letter_code
_entity_poly.pdbx_strand_id
1 'polypeptide(L)'
;MAYTDDASGSTAPQPRVDPATVASCTPVPAPPQQEPYIPHRRSSHAAGSRFSRGSADRRGPSAARGTAVPRTPADPAAYPAADAYDAAPDADYDAPRPPRTSHRAHLPRRPRHGFLSFLLWLVMLAVAGLLALRLLPLENASGRLVPELVSFVPLALAPTLVVVVLALLWHRRVLLVVSSLALALNGWWHAGYLLPTARVSAAATAAVSAQATTDDAYARVMTLNCLAGNASAADIVRVVREQHVEVLCLQEINDGMVSDLENAGIDEVLPYHVVSTGATSVSNGGRNGIWTLAPQDNVSRNLLPIETSSMPAANVQVGSRTVRVVSVHPNSPTRGAQDLWDEGLSVIGSLSSYDHAYLIMGDFNSTWDHARFRDLLGSSFMDASQQSGEGFHMTYPSNKGVPSLIEIDHIVYARDSGITVSSLEAVEIAGTDHKALVATLEAR
;
A
#
# COMPACT_ATOMS: atom_id res chain seq x y z
N MET A 1 0.30 -37.62 -36.03
CA MET A 1 -0.61 -37.41 -37.18
C MET A 1 -0.20 -36.13 -37.83
N ALA A 2 0.40 -36.25 -39.00
CA ALA A 2 0.90 -35.16 -39.81
C ALA A 2 -0.26 -34.45 -40.51
N TYR A 3 -0.21 -33.12 -40.58
CA TYR A 3 -1.04 -32.36 -41.51
C TYR A 3 -0.13 -31.57 -42.43
N THR A 4 -0.33 -31.85 -43.70
CA THR A 4 0.39 -31.35 -44.87
C THR A 4 -0.05 -29.95 -45.26
N ASP A 5 0.94 -29.20 -45.75
CA ASP A 5 0.80 -27.94 -46.52
C ASP A 5 -0.18 -28.07 -47.70
N ASP A 6 -0.94 -27.01 -47.95
CA ASP A 6 -1.39 -26.69 -49.30
C ASP A 6 -1.41 -25.18 -49.50
N ALA A 7 -0.50 -24.73 -50.34
CA ALA A 7 -0.36 -23.38 -50.82
C ALA A 7 -1.08 -23.20 -52.13
N SER A 8 -2.07 -22.31 -52.22
CA SER A 8 -2.50 -21.78 -53.50
C SER A 8 -2.72 -20.27 -53.40
N GLY A 9 -1.83 -19.55 -54.07
CA GLY A 9 -1.80 -18.11 -54.15
C GLY A 9 -2.93 -17.54 -55.02
N SER A 10 -3.38 -16.36 -54.59
CA SER A 10 -4.11 -15.44 -55.50
C SER A 10 -3.53 -14.05 -55.25
N THR A 11 -2.68 -13.60 -56.17
CA THR A 11 -2.15 -12.24 -56.27
C THR A 11 -3.14 -11.37 -57.01
N ALA A 12 -3.79 -10.42 -56.30
CA ALA A 12 -4.50 -9.31 -56.92
C ALA A 12 -3.48 -8.21 -57.31
N PRO A 13 -3.63 -7.52 -58.46
CA PRO A 13 -2.66 -6.53 -58.91
C PRO A 13 -2.82 -5.21 -58.15
N GLN A 14 -1.68 -4.65 -57.72
CA GLN A 14 -1.61 -3.30 -57.15
C GLN A 14 -1.84 -2.23 -58.24
N PRO A 15 -2.51 -1.10 -57.92
CA PRO A 15 -2.66 0.01 -58.84
C PRO A 15 -1.32 0.74 -59.01
N ARG A 16 -0.93 0.98 -60.26
CA ARG A 16 0.21 1.84 -60.62
C ARG A 16 -0.13 3.29 -60.31
N VAL A 17 0.70 3.93 -59.52
CA VAL A 17 0.67 5.38 -59.26
C VAL A 17 1.50 6.08 -60.34
N ASP A 18 0.90 7.04 -61.01
CA ASP A 18 1.51 7.87 -62.08
C ASP A 18 2.53 8.86 -61.47
N PRO A 19 3.75 9.02 -62.03
CA PRO A 19 4.80 9.84 -61.42
C PRO A 19 4.69 11.35 -61.69
N ALA A 20 3.55 11.88 -62.06
CA ALA A 20 3.43 13.29 -62.50
C ALA A 20 2.68 14.23 -61.53
N THR A 21 2.50 13.88 -60.28
CA THR A 21 1.89 14.81 -59.30
C THR A 21 2.78 15.02 -58.08
N VAL A 22 4.00 15.53 -58.31
CA VAL A 22 4.79 16.13 -57.24
C VAL A 22 4.55 17.64 -57.26
N ALA A 23 3.41 18.07 -56.68
CA ALA A 23 3.20 19.47 -56.39
C ALA A 23 4.03 19.85 -55.17
N SER A 24 4.78 20.93 -55.28
CA SER A 24 5.68 21.57 -54.33
C SER A 24 5.05 21.72 -52.93
N CYS A 25 5.46 20.89 -52.00
CA CYS A 25 5.27 21.15 -50.58
C CYS A 25 6.39 22.10 -50.11
N THR A 26 6.08 23.32 -49.85
CA THR A 26 6.91 24.22 -49.01
C THR A 26 7.14 23.55 -47.66
N PRO A 27 8.38 23.50 -47.17
CA PRO A 27 8.64 22.92 -45.84
C PRO A 27 7.94 23.75 -44.76
N VAL A 28 7.11 23.10 -43.95
CA VAL A 28 6.56 23.69 -42.74
C VAL A 28 7.76 23.95 -41.79
N PRO A 29 7.93 25.15 -41.23
CA PRO A 29 8.99 25.41 -40.31
C PRO A 29 8.85 24.49 -39.11
N ALA A 30 9.95 23.85 -38.72
CA ALA A 30 10.03 23.02 -37.53
C ALA A 30 9.55 23.82 -36.31
N PRO A 31 8.74 23.24 -35.42
CA PRO A 31 8.36 23.92 -34.19
C PRO A 31 9.63 24.25 -33.36
N PRO A 32 9.64 25.36 -32.64
CA PRO A 32 10.79 25.75 -31.84
C PRO A 32 11.16 24.61 -30.89
N GLN A 33 12.43 24.22 -30.86
CA GLN A 33 12.94 23.28 -29.90
C GLN A 33 12.72 23.88 -28.51
N GLN A 34 11.84 23.26 -27.74
CA GLN A 34 11.67 23.62 -26.34
C GLN A 34 12.97 23.27 -25.62
N GLU A 35 13.57 24.23 -24.93
CA GLU A 35 14.68 23.98 -24.04
C GLU A 35 14.27 22.92 -23.00
N PRO A 36 15.16 22.00 -22.61
CA PRO A 36 14.83 21.01 -21.60
C PRO A 36 14.44 21.71 -20.29
N TYR A 37 13.25 21.44 -19.82
CA TYR A 37 12.75 21.94 -18.54
C TYR A 37 13.66 21.44 -17.41
N ILE A 38 14.36 22.34 -16.75
CA ILE A 38 15.17 22.05 -15.57
C ILE A 38 14.32 22.44 -14.34
N PRO A 39 13.75 21.45 -13.61
CA PRO A 39 12.99 21.74 -12.41
C PRO A 39 13.90 22.34 -11.32
N HIS A 40 13.40 23.32 -10.59
CA HIS A 40 14.14 23.90 -9.47
C HIS A 40 14.31 22.89 -8.34
N ARG A 41 15.55 22.59 -7.97
CA ARG A 41 15.90 21.69 -6.88
C ARG A 41 15.57 22.34 -5.53
N ARG A 42 14.86 21.64 -4.65
CA ARG A 42 14.63 22.11 -3.27
C ARG A 42 15.96 22.38 -2.58
N SER A 43 16.11 23.60 -2.07
CA SER A 43 17.23 23.91 -1.19
C SER A 43 16.94 23.25 0.16
N SER A 44 17.76 22.26 0.51
CA SER A 44 17.74 21.65 1.83
C SER A 44 18.24 22.67 2.86
N HIS A 45 17.33 23.42 3.48
CA HIS A 45 17.64 24.08 4.73
C HIS A 45 17.71 23.02 5.82
N ALA A 46 18.91 22.49 6.02
CA ALA A 46 19.22 21.74 7.23
C ALA A 46 19.10 22.70 8.43
N ALA A 47 18.04 22.59 9.18
CA ALA A 47 17.91 23.20 10.49
C ALA A 47 18.92 22.51 11.42
N GLY A 48 20.12 23.07 11.49
CA GLY A 48 21.14 22.66 12.43
C GLY A 48 20.71 22.97 13.86
N SER A 49 20.18 21.98 14.55
CA SER A 49 20.06 22.04 16.01
C SER A 49 21.47 22.01 16.59
N ARG A 50 21.98 23.19 16.96
CA ARG A 50 23.18 23.32 17.79
C ARG A 50 22.85 22.81 19.19
N PHE A 51 23.21 21.58 19.47
CA PHE A 51 23.44 21.16 20.87
C PHE A 51 24.74 21.81 21.35
N SER A 52 24.61 22.86 22.15
CA SER A 52 25.72 23.41 22.91
C SER A 52 26.07 22.42 24.06
N ARG A 53 27.28 21.84 23.96
CA ARG A 53 27.93 21.20 25.10
C ARG A 53 28.31 22.27 26.14
N GLY A 54 27.57 22.34 27.25
CA GLY A 54 27.99 22.98 28.48
C GLY A 54 28.75 21.97 29.33
N SER A 55 30.01 22.27 29.57
CA SER A 55 30.95 21.52 30.43
C SER A 55 30.61 21.67 31.89
N ALA A 56 30.74 20.59 32.61
CA ALA A 56 31.20 20.38 33.97
C ALA A 56 31.20 21.56 34.97
N ASP A 57 30.58 21.38 36.11
CA ASP A 57 31.36 21.50 37.34
C ASP A 57 30.82 20.59 38.48
N ARG A 58 31.78 20.08 39.27
CA ARG A 58 31.66 19.17 40.39
C ARG A 58 31.14 19.94 41.61
N ARG A 59 30.35 19.31 42.47
CA ARG A 59 30.53 19.23 43.93
C ARG A 59 29.39 18.43 44.57
N GLY A 60 29.69 17.28 45.14
CA GLY A 60 28.92 16.74 46.27
C GLY A 60 29.48 17.28 47.57
N PRO A 61 29.16 16.74 48.74
CA PRO A 61 28.00 15.93 49.13
C PRO A 61 27.31 16.53 50.36
N SER A 62 26.10 16.14 50.72
CA SER A 62 25.69 16.22 52.12
C SER A 62 24.57 15.22 52.44
N ALA A 63 24.84 14.50 53.51
CA ALA A 63 24.02 13.52 54.19
C ALA A 63 22.96 14.17 55.09
N ALA A 64 21.81 13.52 55.25
CA ALA A 64 20.99 13.49 56.46
C ALA A 64 20.00 12.31 56.30
N ARG A 65 20.27 11.24 57.03
CA ARG A 65 19.62 10.84 58.30
C ARG A 65 18.11 11.00 58.19
N GLY A 66 17.34 9.90 58.21
CA GLY A 66 17.18 8.95 59.28
C GLY A 66 15.79 9.09 59.81
N THR A 67 15.09 8.02 59.91
CA THR A 67 14.33 7.69 61.15
C THR A 67 13.80 6.26 61.00
N ALA A 68 14.38 5.43 61.85
CA ALA A 68 13.90 4.09 62.16
C ALA A 68 12.72 4.20 63.11
N VAL A 69 11.69 3.39 62.95
CA VAL A 69 10.65 3.15 63.96
C VAL A 69 10.89 1.77 64.57
N PRO A 70 10.82 1.64 65.89
CA PRO A 70 11.33 0.48 66.59
C PRO A 70 10.30 -0.66 66.67
N ARG A 71 10.84 -1.88 66.66
CA ARG A 71 10.16 -3.11 67.09
C ARG A 71 10.09 -3.12 68.61
N THR A 72 8.90 -3.33 69.15
CA THR A 72 8.70 -3.76 70.52
C THR A 72 8.54 -5.27 70.67
N PRO A 73 9.17 -5.91 71.61
CA PRO A 73 9.02 -7.36 71.85
C PRO A 73 7.87 -7.60 72.85
N ALA A 74 7.09 -8.64 72.60
CA ALA A 74 6.14 -9.13 73.62
C ALA A 74 6.79 -10.31 74.36
N ASP A 75 6.82 -10.16 75.63
CA ASP A 75 7.33 -11.09 76.60
C ASP A 75 6.31 -12.18 76.93
N PRO A 76 6.78 -13.35 77.51
CA PRO A 76 5.95 -14.54 77.69
C PRO A 76 5.42 -14.58 79.17
N ALA A 77 4.20 -15.04 79.32
CA ALA A 77 3.74 -15.40 80.67
C ALA A 77 2.93 -16.71 80.62
N ALA A 78 3.55 -17.65 81.19
CA ALA A 78 3.19 -18.44 82.35
C ALA A 78 2.20 -19.58 82.17
N TYR A 79 2.78 -20.77 82.21
CA TYR A 79 2.06 -22.00 82.58
C TYR A 79 1.67 -21.96 84.08
N PRO A 80 0.67 -22.76 84.46
CA PRO A 80 0.83 -23.58 85.67
C PRO A 80 0.64 -25.09 85.36
N ALA A 81 1.36 -25.83 86.18
CA ALA A 81 1.59 -27.24 86.15
C ALA A 81 0.44 -28.08 86.76
N ALA A 82 0.42 -29.30 86.21
CA ALA A 82 0.18 -30.56 86.88
C ALA A 82 -0.98 -30.74 87.87
N ASP A 83 -1.76 -31.78 87.61
CA ASP A 83 -1.83 -32.88 88.54
C ASP A 83 -2.24 -34.19 87.89
N ALA A 84 -1.62 -35.27 88.35
CA ALA A 84 -1.76 -36.60 87.91
C ALA A 84 -3.08 -37.23 88.39
N TYR A 85 -3.71 -38.08 87.59
CA TYR A 85 -4.48 -39.19 88.14
C TYR A 85 -4.44 -40.39 87.18
N ASP A 86 -3.93 -41.46 87.72
CA ASP A 86 -4.12 -42.86 87.65
C ASP A 86 -4.61 -43.56 86.40
N ALA A 87 -3.88 -44.62 86.13
CA ALA A 87 -4.07 -45.71 85.24
C ALA A 87 -5.33 -46.55 85.55
N ALA A 88 -6.04 -46.92 84.48
CA ALA A 88 -6.87 -48.13 84.47
C ALA A 88 -6.87 -48.77 83.05
N PRO A 89 -7.08 -50.09 82.94
CA PRO A 89 -6.44 -50.94 81.98
C PRO A 89 -7.19 -51.11 80.66
N ASP A 90 -6.42 -51.61 79.72
CA ASP A 90 -6.76 -52.07 78.39
C ASP A 90 -8.15 -52.66 78.21
N ALA A 91 -8.95 -52.06 77.37
CA ALA A 91 -10.04 -52.73 76.66
C ALA A 91 -9.84 -52.52 75.17
N ASP A 92 -9.41 -53.61 74.53
CA ASP A 92 -9.44 -53.74 73.06
C ASP A 92 -10.85 -53.48 72.55
N TYR A 93 -11.04 -52.30 71.95
CA TYR A 93 -12.25 -52.03 71.20
C TYR A 93 -11.84 -51.81 69.72
N ASP A 94 -11.93 -52.95 69.00
CA ASP A 94 -11.73 -52.98 67.56
C ASP A 94 -12.96 -52.31 66.89
N ALA A 95 -12.90 -50.95 66.78
CA ALA A 95 -13.89 -50.19 66.07
C ALA A 95 -13.59 -50.26 64.56
N PRO A 96 -14.54 -50.73 63.74
CA PRO A 96 -14.34 -50.79 62.31
C PRO A 96 -14.11 -49.37 61.76
N ARG A 97 -12.92 -49.15 61.19
CA ARG A 97 -12.54 -47.90 60.46
C ARG A 97 -13.54 -47.69 59.33
N PRO A 98 -14.19 -46.53 59.24
CA PRO A 98 -15.07 -46.24 58.10
C PRO A 98 -14.28 -46.33 56.79
N PRO A 99 -14.87 -46.86 55.72
CA PRO A 99 -14.17 -46.95 54.44
C PRO A 99 -13.78 -45.56 53.99
N ARG A 100 -12.47 -45.33 53.79
CA ARG A 100 -11.96 -44.13 53.11
C ARG A 100 -12.46 -44.15 51.67
N THR A 101 -13.65 -43.63 51.41
CA THR A 101 -14.12 -43.29 50.12
C THR A 101 -13.30 -42.10 49.61
N SER A 102 -12.22 -42.41 48.95
CA SER A 102 -11.48 -41.38 48.17
C SER A 102 -12.39 -40.98 46.98
N HIS A 103 -13.30 -40.06 47.23
CA HIS A 103 -13.92 -39.30 46.15
C HIS A 103 -12.83 -38.41 45.52
N ARG A 104 -11.96 -39.03 44.71
CA ARG A 104 -11.24 -38.24 43.68
C ARG A 104 -12.31 -37.72 42.76
N ALA A 105 -12.74 -36.49 42.98
CA ALA A 105 -13.52 -35.74 42.00
C ALA A 105 -12.73 -35.82 40.67
N HIS A 106 -13.23 -36.61 39.75
CA HIS A 106 -12.76 -36.59 38.38
C HIS A 106 -13.10 -35.19 37.85
N LEU A 107 -12.13 -34.26 37.97
CA LEU A 107 -12.21 -33.00 37.24
C LEU A 107 -12.42 -33.36 35.76
N PRO A 108 -13.43 -32.78 35.13
CA PRO A 108 -13.71 -33.09 33.72
C PRO A 108 -12.41 -32.84 32.92
N ARG A 109 -11.94 -33.90 32.25
CA ARG A 109 -10.78 -33.79 31.36
C ARG A 109 -11.14 -32.74 30.32
N ARG A 110 -10.52 -31.55 30.36
CA ARG A 110 -10.63 -30.55 29.30
C ARG A 110 -10.29 -31.22 27.97
N PRO A 111 -11.14 -31.05 26.94
CA PRO A 111 -10.88 -31.64 25.64
C PRO A 111 -9.48 -31.22 25.15
N ARG A 112 -8.65 -32.20 24.86
CA ARG A 112 -7.28 -32.00 24.38
C ARG A 112 -7.34 -31.72 22.88
N HIS A 113 -7.45 -30.44 22.47
CA HIS A 113 -7.34 -30.00 21.09
C HIS A 113 -5.85 -29.96 20.64
N GLY A 114 -5.07 -31.02 20.94
CA GLY A 114 -3.62 -31.04 20.67
C GLY A 114 -3.28 -30.88 19.20
N PHE A 115 -3.97 -31.64 18.33
CA PHE A 115 -3.76 -31.57 16.88
C PHE A 115 -4.18 -30.19 16.32
N LEU A 116 -5.34 -29.66 16.71
CA LEU A 116 -5.76 -28.34 16.28
C LEU A 116 -4.82 -27.23 16.78
N SER A 117 -4.31 -27.35 18.01
CA SER A 117 -3.30 -26.40 18.51
C SER A 117 -2.00 -26.46 17.71
N PHE A 118 -1.59 -27.64 17.24
CA PHE A 118 -0.46 -27.79 16.36
C PHE A 118 -0.69 -27.09 15.01
N LEU A 119 -1.88 -27.23 14.42
CA LEU A 119 -2.23 -26.51 13.18
C LEU A 119 -2.19 -24.99 13.36
N LEU A 120 -2.70 -24.48 14.51
CA LEU A 120 -2.61 -23.05 14.80
C LEU A 120 -1.17 -22.56 14.95
N TRP A 121 -0.25 -23.37 15.46
CA TRP A 121 1.18 -23.06 15.49
C TRP A 121 1.80 -23.03 14.09
N LEU A 122 1.37 -23.90 13.17
CA LEU A 122 1.82 -23.85 11.77
C LEU A 122 1.33 -22.55 11.09
N VAL A 123 0.09 -22.15 11.33
CA VAL A 123 -0.41 -20.85 10.84
C VAL A 123 0.43 -19.71 11.41
N MET A 124 0.71 -19.71 12.72
CA MET A 124 1.54 -18.67 13.33
C MET A 124 2.98 -18.67 12.82
N LEU A 125 3.54 -19.83 12.48
CA LEU A 125 4.86 -19.93 11.87
C LEU A 125 4.85 -19.27 10.47
N ALA A 126 3.83 -19.53 9.66
CA ALA A 126 3.67 -18.90 8.35
C ALA A 126 3.49 -17.38 8.48
N VAL A 127 2.62 -16.93 9.41
CA VAL A 127 2.44 -15.49 9.72
C VAL A 127 3.77 -14.87 10.16
N ALA A 128 4.48 -15.49 11.11
CA ALA A 128 5.76 -14.96 11.58
C ALA A 128 6.80 -14.87 10.45
N GLY A 129 6.83 -15.87 9.56
CA GLY A 129 7.67 -15.84 8.35
C GLY A 129 7.32 -14.65 7.45
N LEU A 130 6.03 -14.43 7.19
CA LEU A 130 5.55 -13.33 6.36
C LEU A 130 5.89 -11.96 6.98
N LEU A 131 5.64 -11.77 8.29
CA LEU A 131 6.00 -10.54 8.99
C LEU A 131 7.52 -10.32 9.02
N ALA A 132 8.32 -11.40 9.13
CA ALA A 132 9.77 -11.31 9.06
C ALA A 132 10.26 -10.86 7.67
N LEU A 133 9.65 -11.33 6.57
CA LEU A 133 10.00 -10.90 5.22
C LEU A 133 9.81 -9.41 5.03
N ARG A 134 8.76 -8.81 5.60
CA ARG A 134 8.53 -7.35 5.58
C ARG A 134 9.64 -6.56 6.29
N LEU A 135 10.25 -7.13 7.32
CA LEU A 135 11.28 -6.47 8.13
C LEU A 135 12.70 -6.63 7.55
N LEU A 136 12.90 -7.65 6.74
CA LEU A 136 14.23 -7.98 6.22
C LEU A 136 14.43 -7.38 4.82
N PRO A 137 15.62 -6.85 4.50
CA PRO A 137 15.89 -6.26 3.19
C PRO A 137 16.17 -7.36 2.14
N LEU A 138 15.23 -8.28 1.96
CA LEU A 138 15.37 -9.45 1.09
C LEU A 138 14.69 -9.27 -0.28
N GLU A 139 13.97 -8.19 -0.50
CA GLU A 139 13.18 -7.96 -1.71
C GLU A 139 14.02 -8.05 -2.99
N ASN A 140 15.24 -7.53 -2.99
CA ASN A 140 16.13 -7.56 -4.15
C ASN A 140 16.99 -8.83 -4.25
N ALA A 141 17.17 -9.56 -3.12
CA ALA A 141 18.12 -10.67 -3.07
C ALA A 141 17.53 -12.03 -3.47
N SER A 142 16.21 -12.17 -3.54
CA SER A 142 15.53 -13.46 -3.53
C SER A 142 14.75 -13.79 -4.81
N GLY A 143 14.89 -12.95 -5.84
CA GLY A 143 14.05 -13.06 -7.02
C GLY A 143 12.58 -12.73 -6.68
N ARG A 144 11.66 -13.20 -7.51
CA ARG A 144 10.23 -12.91 -7.47
C ARG A 144 9.53 -13.27 -6.16
N LEU A 145 9.98 -14.33 -5.46
CA LEU A 145 9.21 -14.94 -4.38
C LEU A 145 8.99 -14.01 -3.17
N VAL A 146 10.01 -13.26 -2.76
CA VAL A 146 9.89 -12.40 -1.57
C VAL A 146 8.99 -11.20 -1.82
N PRO A 147 9.15 -10.41 -2.92
CA PRO A 147 8.19 -9.35 -3.23
C PRO A 147 6.74 -9.85 -3.30
N GLU A 148 6.49 -10.99 -3.98
CA GLU A 148 5.14 -11.55 -4.05
C GLU A 148 4.59 -11.92 -2.67
N LEU A 149 5.38 -12.57 -1.81
CA LEU A 149 4.93 -12.93 -0.46
C LEU A 149 4.68 -11.69 0.41
N VAL A 150 5.52 -10.67 0.33
CA VAL A 150 5.35 -9.42 1.08
C VAL A 150 4.03 -8.72 0.73
N SER A 151 3.56 -8.83 -0.52
CA SER A 151 2.27 -8.27 -0.94
C SER A 151 1.08 -8.82 -0.14
N PHE A 152 1.21 -10.01 0.49
CA PHE A 152 0.15 -10.66 1.25
C PHE A 152 0.19 -10.38 2.76
N VAL A 153 1.09 -9.52 3.24
CA VAL A 153 1.21 -9.18 4.67
C VAL A 153 -0.12 -8.69 5.28
N PRO A 154 -0.92 -7.83 4.62
CA PRO A 154 -2.20 -7.39 5.16
C PRO A 154 -3.18 -8.55 5.38
N LEU A 155 -3.17 -9.54 4.48
CA LEU A 155 -4.07 -10.69 4.57
C LEU A 155 -3.78 -11.58 5.78
N ALA A 156 -2.58 -11.51 6.38
CA ALA A 156 -2.25 -12.23 7.60
C ALA A 156 -3.04 -11.74 8.83
N LEU A 157 -3.68 -10.56 8.78
CA LEU A 157 -4.52 -10.05 9.87
C LEU A 157 -5.68 -11.01 10.18
N ALA A 158 -6.39 -11.50 9.16
CA ALA A 158 -7.56 -12.36 9.34
C ALA A 158 -7.22 -13.71 9.99
N PRO A 159 -6.29 -14.53 9.49
CA PRO A 159 -5.92 -15.79 10.15
C PRO A 159 -5.31 -15.56 11.53
N THR A 160 -4.55 -14.48 11.75
CA THR A 160 -4.00 -14.16 13.06
C THR A 160 -5.11 -13.87 14.07
N LEU A 161 -6.13 -13.11 13.69
CA LEU A 161 -7.30 -12.83 14.53
C LEU A 161 -8.05 -14.13 14.90
N VAL A 162 -8.22 -15.04 13.94
CA VAL A 162 -8.82 -16.37 14.19
C VAL A 162 -7.99 -17.14 15.22
N VAL A 163 -6.67 -17.13 15.09
CA VAL A 163 -5.76 -17.79 16.08
C VAL A 163 -5.92 -17.17 17.45
N VAL A 164 -5.97 -15.84 17.57
CA VAL A 164 -6.21 -15.14 18.86
C VAL A 164 -7.50 -15.61 19.52
N VAL A 165 -8.60 -15.61 18.76
CA VAL A 165 -9.91 -16.05 19.28
C VAL A 165 -9.88 -17.49 19.75
N LEU A 166 -9.36 -18.42 18.93
CA LEU A 166 -9.30 -19.84 19.28
C LEU A 166 -8.32 -20.11 20.44
N ALA A 167 -7.20 -19.40 20.50
CA ALA A 167 -6.25 -19.49 21.62
C ALA A 167 -6.89 -19.01 22.93
N LEU A 168 -7.70 -17.97 22.87
CA LEU A 168 -8.47 -17.46 24.03
C LEU A 168 -9.49 -18.50 24.48
N LEU A 169 -10.35 -19.01 23.56
CA LEU A 169 -11.39 -20.00 23.85
C LEU A 169 -10.81 -21.31 24.41
N TRP A 170 -9.65 -21.75 23.92
CA TRP A 170 -9.01 -23.00 24.37
C TRP A 170 -8.00 -22.77 25.48
N HIS A 171 -7.90 -21.56 26.02
CA HIS A 171 -7.00 -21.17 27.11
C HIS A 171 -5.51 -21.48 26.82
N ARG A 172 -5.08 -21.29 25.58
CA ARG A 172 -3.70 -21.52 25.11
C ARG A 172 -2.84 -20.27 25.33
N ARG A 173 -2.41 -20.03 26.54
CA ARG A 173 -1.77 -18.76 26.96
C ARG A 173 -0.59 -18.33 26.08
N VAL A 174 0.34 -19.24 25.76
CA VAL A 174 1.52 -18.89 24.96
C VAL A 174 1.11 -18.53 23.53
N LEU A 175 0.24 -19.33 22.90
CA LEU A 175 -0.28 -19.06 21.57
C LEU A 175 -1.06 -17.74 21.54
N LEU A 176 -1.86 -17.47 22.59
CA LEU A 176 -2.59 -16.20 22.70
C LEU A 176 -1.65 -15.00 22.75
N VAL A 177 -0.59 -15.06 23.57
CA VAL A 177 0.39 -13.95 23.65
C VAL A 177 1.08 -13.74 22.31
N VAL A 178 1.61 -14.80 21.69
CA VAL A 178 2.33 -14.72 20.43
C VAL A 178 1.42 -14.19 19.30
N SER A 179 0.21 -14.73 19.18
CA SER A 179 -0.73 -14.28 18.14
C SER A 179 -1.23 -12.86 18.39
N SER A 180 -1.44 -12.44 19.65
CA SER A 180 -1.82 -11.06 19.98
C SER A 180 -0.70 -10.06 19.65
N LEU A 181 0.56 -10.42 19.92
CA LEU A 181 1.71 -9.58 19.53
C LEU A 181 1.83 -9.46 18.00
N ALA A 182 1.67 -10.56 17.27
CA ALA A 182 1.69 -10.55 15.81
C ALA A 182 0.53 -9.72 15.24
N LEU A 183 -0.67 -9.86 15.79
CA LEU A 183 -1.85 -9.06 15.40
C LEU A 183 -1.64 -7.57 15.67
N ALA A 184 -1.11 -7.24 16.85
CA ALA A 184 -0.84 -5.85 17.23
C ALA A 184 0.23 -5.21 16.33
N LEU A 185 1.30 -5.93 16.02
CA LEU A 185 2.36 -5.46 15.13
C LEU A 185 1.84 -5.23 13.70
N ASN A 186 1.15 -6.23 13.13
CA ASN A 186 0.60 -6.12 11.80
C ASN A 186 -0.50 -5.04 11.73
N GLY A 187 -1.39 -4.99 12.73
CA GLY A 187 -2.40 -3.93 12.84
C GLY A 187 -1.81 -2.53 12.98
N TRP A 188 -0.69 -2.37 13.70
CA TRP A 188 0.01 -1.10 13.82
C TRP A 188 0.60 -0.64 12.48
N TRP A 189 1.19 -1.55 11.71
CA TRP A 189 1.69 -1.22 10.36
C TRP A 189 0.60 -0.73 9.42
N HIS A 190 -0.63 -1.23 9.59
CA HIS A 190 -1.77 -0.90 8.74
C HIS A 190 -2.77 0.07 9.41
N ALA A 191 -2.37 0.70 10.51
CA ALA A 191 -3.26 1.57 11.27
C ALA A 191 -3.80 2.73 10.43
N GLY A 192 -3.02 3.27 9.50
CA GLY A 192 -3.43 4.36 8.61
C GLY A 192 -4.59 4.03 7.69
N TYR A 193 -4.74 2.75 7.30
CA TYR A 193 -5.90 2.27 6.56
C TYR A 193 -7.21 2.28 7.37
N LEU A 194 -7.14 2.36 8.69
CA LEU A 194 -8.28 2.32 9.59
C LEU A 194 -8.47 3.62 10.39
N LEU A 195 -7.38 4.35 10.60
CA LEU A 195 -7.33 5.58 11.39
C LEU A 195 -6.79 6.70 10.49
N PRO A 196 -7.65 7.63 10.06
CA PRO A 196 -7.23 8.65 9.10
C PRO A 196 -6.21 9.61 9.70
N THR A 197 -5.20 9.97 8.92
CA THR A 197 -4.26 11.06 9.24
C THR A 197 -4.54 12.32 8.43
N ALA A 198 -5.13 12.18 7.23
CA ALA A 198 -5.63 13.28 6.42
C ALA A 198 -6.86 12.82 5.62
N ARG A 199 -7.84 13.71 5.49
CA ARG A 199 -9.06 13.50 4.69
C ARG A 199 -9.44 14.78 3.98
N VAL A 200 -10.04 14.63 2.80
CA VAL A 200 -10.73 15.73 2.13
C VAL A 200 -11.96 16.15 2.92
N SER A 201 -12.41 17.38 2.73
CA SER A 201 -13.61 17.91 3.37
C SER A 201 -14.87 17.27 2.81
N ALA A 202 -15.96 17.30 3.58
CA ALA A 202 -17.27 16.89 3.09
C ALA A 202 -17.74 17.77 1.90
N ALA A 203 -17.28 19.03 1.85
CA ALA A 203 -17.55 19.92 0.72
C ALA A 203 -16.89 19.42 -0.56
N ALA A 204 -15.62 18.98 -0.49
CA ALA A 204 -14.91 18.41 -1.63
C ALA A 204 -15.63 17.15 -2.17
N THR A 205 -15.98 16.21 -1.27
CA THR A 205 -16.71 14.99 -1.67
C THR A 205 -18.07 15.33 -2.32
N ALA A 206 -18.80 16.31 -1.77
CA ALA A 206 -20.09 16.72 -2.33
C ALA A 206 -19.93 17.40 -3.70
N ALA A 207 -18.90 18.25 -3.87
CA ALA A 207 -18.65 18.97 -5.12
C ALA A 207 -18.34 18.01 -6.26
N VAL A 208 -17.34 17.11 -6.10
CA VAL A 208 -16.96 16.17 -7.15
C VAL A 208 -18.04 15.13 -7.45
N SER A 209 -18.95 14.87 -6.49
CA SER A 209 -20.10 13.98 -6.73
C SER A 209 -21.22 14.66 -7.50
N ALA A 210 -21.26 15.99 -7.52
CA ALA A 210 -22.30 16.75 -8.21
C ALA A 210 -21.99 16.91 -9.71
N GLN A 211 -20.77 17.27 -10.04
CA GLN A 211 -20.32 17.50 -11.42
C GLN A 211 -18.78 17.60 -11.50
N ALA A 212 -18.23 17.33 -12.68
CA ALA A 212 -16.85 17.68 -13.02
C ALA A 212 -16.78 19.18 -13.37
N THR A 213 -15.83 19.92 -12.78
CA THR A 213 -15.65 21.36 -13.05
C THR A 213 -14.22 21.80 -12.77
N THR A 214 -13.74 22.79 -13.48
CA THR A 214 -12.43 23.42 -13.25
C THR A 214 -12.50 24.69 -12.40
N ASP A 215 -13.70 25.06 -11.93
CA ASP A 215 -13.95 26.36 -11.30
C ASP A 215 -13.82 26.32 -9.77
N ASP A 216 -13.54 25.17 -9.21
CA ASP A 216 -13.40 24.98 -7.77
C ASP A 216 -12.00 24.47 -7.37
N ALA A 217 -11.80 24.18 -6.09
CA ALA A 217 -10.53 23.68 -5.54
C ALA A 217 -10.52 22.17 -5.35
N TYR A 218 -11.36 21.45 -6.04
CA TYR A 218 -11.53 20.01 -5.93
C TYR A 218 -11.34 19.33 -7.28
N ALA A 219 -10.98 18.07 -7.29
CA ALA A 219 -10.95 17.26 -8.51
C ALA A 219 -11.20 15.79 -8.21
N ARG A 220 -11.92 15.11 -9.07
CA ARG A 220 -12.00 13.66 -9.07
C ARG A 220 -10.88 13.10 -9.94
N VAL A 221 -10.05 12.24 -9.37
CA VAL A 221 -8.87 11.68 -10.04
C VAL A 221 -8.98 10.17 -10.16
N MET A 222 -8.46 9.59 -11.24
CA MET A 222 -8.54 8.15 -11.51
C MET A 222 -7.23 7.64 -12.11
N THR A 223 -6.81 6.44 -11.71
CA THR A 223 -5.72 5.71 -12.38
C THR A 223 -6.14 4.29 -12.71
N LEU A 224 -5.61 3.74 -13.82
CA LEU A 224 -5.90 2.39 -14.28
C LEU A 224 -4.77 1.83 -15.15
N ASN A 225 -4.29 0.63 -14.83
CA ASN A 225 -3.48 -0.17 -15.74
C ASN A 225 -4.41 -0.87 -16.77
N CYS A 226 -4.16 -0.66 -18.06
CA CYS A 226 -5.00 -1.11 -19.18
C CYS A 226 -4.63 -2.50 -19.73
N LEU A 227 -3.71 -3.24 -19.10
CA LEU A 227 -3.27 -4.57 -19.53
C LEU A 227 -2.89 -4.58 -21.03
N ALA A 228 -1.80 -3.90 -21.40
CA ALA A 228 -1.32 -3.77 -22.78
C ALA A 228 -2.38 -3.25 -23.78
N GLY A 229 -3.28 -2.38 -23.29
CA GLY A 229 -4.36 -1.78 -24.09
C GLY A 229 -5.57 -2.68 -24.28
N ASN A 230 -5.76 -3.72 -23.46
CA ASN A 230 -6.92 -4.62 -23.56
C ASN A 230 -8.14 -4.13 -22.75
N ALA A 231 -8.01 -3.13 -21.89
CA ALA A 231 -9.13 -2.56 -21.15
C ALA A 231 -10.19 -1.99 -22.10
N SER A 232 -11.46 -2.09 -21.72
CA SER A 232 -12.57 -1.55 -22.50
C SER A 232 -12.58 -0.01 -22.46
N ALA A 233 -12.25 0.64 -23.58
CA ALA A 233 -12.30 2.09 -23.72
C ALA A 233 -13.70 2.66 -23.40
N ALA A 234 -14.75 1.98 -23.89
CA ALA A 234 -16.13 2.39 -23.60
C ALA A 234 -16.46 2.32 -22.12
N ASP A 235 -15.94 1.32 -21.39
CA ASP A 235 -16.16 1.18 -19.96
C ASP A 235 -15.38 2.22 -19.17
N ILE A 236 -14.14 2.54 -19.58
CA ILE A 236 -13.35 3.64 -19.01
C ILE A 236 -14.10 4.98 -19.15
N VAL A 237 -14.53 5.32 -20.38
CA VAL A 237 -15.25 6.58 -20.62
C VAL A 237 -16.57 6.65 -19.86
N ARG A 238 -17.29 5.53 -19.75
CA ARG A 238 -18.49 5.42 -18.91
C ARG A 238 -18.17 5.77 -17.43
N VAL A 239 -17.14 5.14 -16.86
CA VAL A 239 -16.74 5.40 -15.46
C VAL A 239 -16.25 6.82 -15.28
N VAL A 240 -15.48 7.38 -16.23
CA VAL A 240 -15.05 8.79 -16.21
C VAL A 240 -16.26 9.72 -16.12
N ARG A 241 -17.31 9.48 -16.90
CA ARG A 241 -18.55 10.28 -16.86
C ARG A 241 -19.34 10.09 -15.56
N GLU A 242 -19.54 8.82 -15.12
CA GLU A 242 -20.32 8.49 -13.93
C GLU A 242 -19.66 8.97 -12.64
N GLN A 243 -18.34 8.94 -12.58
CA GLN A 243 -17.54 9.36 -11.41
C GLN A 243 -17.12 10.83 -11.48
N HIS A 244 -17.48 11.54 -12.55
CA HIS A 244 -17.08 12.94 -12.79
C HIS A 244 -15.55 13.14 -12.74
N VAL A 245 -14.78 12.22 -13.32
CA VAL A 245 -13.32 12.25 -13.31
C VAL A 245 -12.81 13.45 -14.09
N GLU A 246 -11.88 14.20 -13.51
CA GLU A 246 -11.25 15.38 -14.08
C GLU A 246 -9.78 15.18 -14.44
N VAL A 247 -9.13 14.17 -13.81
CA VAL A 247 -7.75 13.76 -14.10
C VAL A 247 -7.70 12.25 -14.17
N LEU A 248 -7.32 11.72 -15.34
CA LEU A 248 -7.19 10.30 -15.61
C LEU A 248 -5.74 9.97 -15.97
N CYS A 249 -5.13 9.03 -15.26
CA CYS A 249 -3.84 8.42 -15.60
C CYS A 249 -4.06 6.98 -16.06
N LEU A 250 -3.55 6.64 -17.24
CA LEU A 250 -3.61 5.29 -17.79
C LEU A 250 -2.21 4.73 -17.97
N GLN A 251 -2.03 3.45 -17.65
CA GLN A 251 -0.80 2.71 -17.84
C GLN A 251 -1.04 1.56 -18.83
N GLU A 252 0.04 1.08 -19.43
CA GLU A 252 0.00 0.00 -20.42
C GLU A 252 -0.92 0.27 -21.61
N ILE A 253 -0.94 1.49 -22.12
CA ILE A 253 -1.70 1.86 -23.32
C ILE A 253 -0.88 1.70 -24.60
N ASN A 254 -1.56 1.50 -25.71
CA ASN A 254 -1.00 1.47 -27.05
C ASN A 254 -1.79 2.42 -27.97
N ASP A 255 -1.36 2.57 -29.25
CA ASP A 255 -2.04 3.46 -30.20
C ASP A 255 -3.49 3.05 -30.48
N GLY A 256 -3.78 1.73 -30.48
CA GLY A 256 -5.13 1.22 -30.64
C GLY A 256 -6.02 1.69 -29.51
N MET A 257 -5.55 1.56 -28.26
CA MET A 257 -6.28 2.01 -27.06
C MET A 257 -6.55 3.52 -27.06
N VAL A 258 -5.58 4.33 -27.52
CA VAL A 258 -5.79 5.79 -27.65
C VAL A 258 -6.91 6.08 -28.64
N SER A 259 -6.88 5.45 -29.83
CA SER A 259 -7.93 5.59 -30.83
C SER A 259 -9.30 5.08 -30.35
N ASP A 260 -9.33 3.99 -29.58
CA ASP A 260 -10.56 3.46 -29.00
C ASP A 260 -11.15 4.39 -27.94
N LEU A 261 -10.32 5.07 -27.14
CA LEU A 261 -10.75 6.10 -26.20
C LEU A 261 -11.33 7.32 -26.92
N GLU A 262 -10.69 7.80 -27.99
CA GLU A 262 -11.19 8.89 -28.84
C GLU A 262 -12.55 8.50 -29.45
N ASN A 263 -12.66 7.29 -30.03
CA ASN A 263 -13.92 6.78 -30.57
C ASN A 263 -15.03 6.62 -29.53
N ALA A 264 -14.68 6.31 -28.27
CA ALA A 264 -15.60 6.23 -27.15
C ALA A 264 -16.01 7.61 -26.59
N GLY A 265 -15.40 8.70 -27.08
CA GLY A 265 -15.74 10.07 -26.73
C GLY A 265 -15.03 10.57 -25.48
N ILE A 266 -13.79 10.15 -25.21
CA ILE A 266 -12.99 10.65 -24.09
C ILE A 266 -12.75 12.16 -24.21
N ASP A 267 -12.54 12.67 -25.44
CA ASP A 267 -12.25 14.09 -25.70
C ASP A 267 -13.44 15.01 -25.39
N GLU A 268 -14.67 14.48 -25.34
CA GLU A 268 -15.85 15.23 -24.92
C GLU A 268 -15.86 15.55 -23.43
N VAL A 269 -15.14 14.76 -22.60
CA VAL A 269 -15.11 14.86 -21.14
C VAL A 269 -13.74 15.25 -20.60
N LEU A 270 -12.66 14.82 -21.23
CA LEU A 270 -11.27 15.13 -20.87
C LEU A 270 -10.47 15.54 -22.12
N PRO A 271 -10.67 16.80 -22.60
CA PRO A 271 -10.18 17.24 -23.92
C PRO A 271 -8.67 17.42 -24.01
N TYR A 272 -7.95 17.45 -22.90
CA TYR A 272 -6.50 17.64 -22.91
C TYR A 272 -5.79 16.35 -22.53
N HIS A 273 -4.81 15.93 -23.33
CA HIS A 273 -4.05 14.74 -23.00
C HIS A 273 -2.57 14.82 -23.38
N VAL A 274 -1.76 14.04 -22.68
CA VAL A 274 -0.37 13.75 -23.03
C VAL A 274 -0.13 12.24 -22.91
N VAL A 275 0.42 11.64 -23.97
CA VAL A 275 0.85 10.25 -23.98
C VAL A 275 2.37 10.21 -24.07
N SER A 276 2.99 9.33 -23.33
CA SER A 276 4.45 9.16 -23.32
C SER A 276 4.99 8.75 -24.68
N THR A 277 6.25 9.06 -24.95
CA THR A 277 6.91 8.67 -26.20
C THR A 277 7.41 7.24 -26.11
N GLY A 278 7.17 6.49 -27.18
CA GLY A 278 7.81 5.27 -27.62
C GLY A 278 8.02 4.15 -26.59
N ALA A 279 7.98 2.91 -27.05
CA ALA A 279 8.43 1.78 -26.28
C ALA A 279 9.94 1.92 -26.01
N THR A 280 10.35 1.72 -24.77
CA THR A 280 11.74 1.43 -24.43
C THR A 280 12.13 0.08 -25.03
N SER A 281 13.42 -0.21 -25.16
CA SER A 281 13.89 -1.51 -25.68
C SER A 281 13.40 -2.71 -24.87
N VAL A 282 12.96 -2.48 -23.63
CA VAL A 282 12.31 -3.45 -22.75
C VAL A 282 10.91 -2.92 -22.45
N SER A 283 9.91 -3.45 -23.14
CA SER A 283 8.52 -3.00 -22.96
C SER A 283 7.97 -3.49 -21.63
N ASN A 284 7.47 -2.56 -20.81
CA ASN A 284 6.69 -2.85 -19.60
C ASN A 284 5.19 -2.62 -19.89
N GLY A 285 4.62 -3.46 -20.74
CA GLY A 285 3.19 -3.47 -21.09
C GLY A 285 2.73 -2.36 -22.05
N GLY A 286 3.50 -1.29 -22.26
CA GLY A 286 3.10 -0.21 -23.16
C GLY A 286 3.51 1.19 -22.69
N ARG A 287 2.72 2.18 -23.06
CA ARG A 287 2.92 3.58 -22.73
C ARG A 287 2.01 4.01 -21.58
N ASN A 288 2.33 5.16 -20.97
CA ASN A 288 1.49 5.82 -20.00
C ASN A 288 0.91 7.11 -20.58
N GLY A 289 -0.25 7.53 -20.08
CA GLY A 289 -0.90 8.76 -20.53
C GLY A 289 -1.65 9.46 -19.40
N ILE A 290 -1.92 10.74 -19.61
CA ILE A 290 -2.68 11.60 -18.72
C ILE A 290 -3.75 12.33 -19.54
N TRP A 291 -5.01 12.24 -19.16
CA TRP A 291 -6.13 12.98 -19.72
C TRP A 291 -6.71 13.91 -18.63
N THR A 292 -7.08 15.12 -19.00
CA THR A 292 -7.58 16.11 -18.02
C THR A 292 -8.72 16.95 -18.60
N LEU A 293 -9.65 17.36 -17.70
CA LEU A 293 -10.69 18.33 -17.99
C LEU A 293 -10.10 19.75 -18.11
N ALA A 294 -9.21 20.13 -17.17
CA ALA A 294 -8.51 21.40 -17.21
C ALA A 294 -7.35 21.38 -18.22
N PRO A 295 -7.01 22.52 -18.84
CA PRO A 295 -5.85 22.63 -19.72
C PRO A 295 -4.55 22.15 -19.04
N GLN A 296 -3.72 21.46 -19.82
CA GLN A 296 -2.40 21.02 -19.39
C GLN A 296 -1.35 22.08 -19.73
N ASP A 297 -0.47 22.38 -18.76
CA ASP A 297 0.69 23.23 -18.95
C ASP A 297 1.98 22.49 -18.57
N ASN A 298 3.12 22.99 -19.04
CA ASN A 298 4.43 22.43 -18.76
C ASN A 298 4.49 20.91 -18.96
N VAL A 299 3.98 20.47 -20.12
CA VAL A 299 3.82 19.05 -20.47
C VAL A 299 5.17 18.41 -20.72
N SER A 300 5.40 17.23 -20.12
CA SER A 300 6.52 16.34 -20.42
C SER A 300 5.99 14.97 -20.83
N ARG A 301 6.53 14.41 -21.90
CA ARG A 301 6.20 13.03 -22.31
C ARG A 301 7.05 11.97 -21.58
N ASN A 302 8.13 12.39 -20.96
CA ASN A 302 8.97 11.57 -20.09
C ASN A 302 9.73 12.51 -19.13
N LEU A 303 9.23 12.67 -17.90
CA LEU A 303 9.75 13.63 -16.91
C LEU A 303 11.14 13.23 -16.42
N LEU A 304 11.29 11.98 -16.00
CA LEU A 304 12.54 11.36 -15.62
C LEU A 304 12.65 10.00 -16.32
N PRO A 305 13.86 9.62 -16.80
CA PRO A 305 14.02 8.34 -17.48
C PRO A 305 13.91 7.18 -16.50
N ILE A 306 13.06 6.23 -16.83
CA ILE A 306 13.02 4.89 -16.27
C ILE A 306 13.36 3.93 -17.41
N GLU A 307 14.24 2.94 -17.20
CA GLU A 307 14.76 2.10 -18.28
C GLU A 307 13.64 1.38 -19.05
N THR A 308 12.61 0.92 -18.35
CA THR A 308 11.54 0.07 -18.90
C THR A 308 10.22 0.81 -19.12
N SER A 309 10.12 2.08 -18.73
CA SER A 309 8.87 2.84 -18.77
C SER A 309 9.13 4.31 -19.02
N SER A 310 8.08 5.04 -19.37
CA SER A 310 8.12 6.50 -19.53
C SER A 310 7.17 7.14 -18.53
N MET A 311 7.55 8.28 -18.02
CA MET A 311 6.86 9.03 -16.96
C MET A 311 6.28 10.34 -17.52
N PRO A 312 5.11 10.33 -18.21
CA PRO A 312 4.48 11.57 -18.66
C PRO A 312 4.04 12.40 -17.47
N ALA A 313 4.09 13.71 -17.62
CA ALA A 313 3.70 14.66 -16.60
C ALA A 313 3.11 15.93 -17.20
N ALA A 314 2.17 16.54 -16.48
CA ALA A 314 1.56 17.83 -16.84
C ALA A 314 1.24 18.64 -15.59
N ASN A 315 1.27 19.95 -15.69
CA ASN A 315 0.70 20.83 -14.70
C ASN A 315 -0.78 21.01 -14.98
N VAL A 316 -1.60 20.90 -13.94
CA VAL A 316 -3.04 21.08 -13.98
C VAL A 316 -3.44 22.04 -12.87
N GLN A 317 -4.28 23.01 -13.17
CA GLN A 317 -4.83 23.92 -12.14
C GLN A 317 -6.00 23.23 -11.44
N VAL A 318 -5.95 23.23 -10.10
CA VAL A 318 -7.07 22.85 -9.23
C VAL A 318 -7.26 24.01 -8.24
N GLY A 319 -8.28 24.78 -8.44
CA GLY A 319 -8.46 26.06 -7.74
C GLY A 319 -7.26 26.99 -7.94
N SER A 320 -6.63 27.42 -6.85
CA SER A 320 -5.45 28.29 -6.88
C SER A 320 -4.12 27.54 -6.95
N ARG A 321 -4.13 26.19 -6.95
CA ARG A 321 -2.93 25.34 -6.92
C ARG A 321 -2.59 24.80 -8.30
N THR A 322 -1.32 24.89 -8.65
CA THR A 322 -0.76 24.14 -9.77
C THR A 322 -0.31 22.77 -9.26
N VAL A 323 -1.02 21.72 -9.67
CA VAL A 323 -0.73 20.32 -9.33
C VAL A 323 0.08 19.71 -10.46
N ARG A 324 1.24 19.12 -10.12
CA ARG A 324 2.07 18.36 -11.08
C ARG A 324 1.61 16.93 -11.11
N VAL A 325 0.74 16.61 -12.07
CA VAL A 325 0.26 15.24 -12.30
C VAL A 325 1.33 14.43 -13.03
N VAL A 326 1.58 13.21 -12.55
CA VAL A 326 2.56 12.27 -13.11
C VAL A 326 1.93 10.89 -13.21
N SER A 327 1.95 10.27 -14.40
CA SER A 327 1.53 8.87 -14.58
C SER A 327 2.76 7.97 -14.59
N VAL A 328 2.76 6.92 -13.74
CA VAL A 328 3.90 6.04 -13.53
C VAL A 328 3.53 4.57 -13.70
N HIS A 329 4.51 3.78 -14.17
CA HIS A 329 4.43 2.32 -14.22
C HIS A 329 5.85 1.75 -14.18
N PRO A 330 6.49 1.64 -12.99
CA PRO A 330 7.77 0.95 -12.85
C PRO A 330 7.61 -0.53 -13.18
N ASN A 331 8.71 -1.20 -13.47
CA ASN A 331 8.70 -2.62 -13.78
C ASN A 331 8.09 -3.44 -12.63
N SER A 332 7.53 -4.61 -12.92
CA SER A 332 7.12 -5.54 -11.88
C SER A 332 8.32 -6.33 -11.34
N PRO A 333 8.32 -6.77 -10.07
CA PRO A 333 9.42 -7.53 -9.47
C PRO A 333 9.46 -8.98 -9.97
N THR A 334 9.46 -9.18 -11.29
CA THR A 334 9.55 -10.49 -11.91
C THR A 334 10.97 -11.05 -11.82
N ARG A 335 11.13 -12.36 -12.10
CA ARG A 335 12.44 -13.00 -12.01
C ARG A 335 13.45 -12.38 -12.97
N GLY A 336 14.54 -11.85 -12.40
CA GLY A 336 15.60 -11.18 -13.16
C GLY A 336 15.31 -9.72 -13.49
N ALA A 337 14.22 -9.14 -12.98
CA ALA A 337 13.86 -7.74 -13.19
C ALA A 337 13.71 -6.94 -11.87
N GLN A 338 14.17 -7.49 -10.74
CA GLN A 338 14.11 -6.80 -9.44
C GLN A 338 14.93 -5.50 -9.44
N ASP A 339 16.08 -5.48 -10.11
CA ASP A 339 16.90 -4.27 -10.20
C ASP A 339 16.18 -3.17 -11.00
N LEU A 340 15.46 -3.53 -12.06
CA LEU A 340 14.63 -2.59 -12.85
C LEU A 340 13.43 -2.07 -12.05
N TRP A 341 12.82 -2.93 -11.23
CA TRP A 341 11.76 -2.55 -10.30
C TRP A 341 12.27 -1.57 -9.25
N ASP A 342 13.39 -1.88 -8.60
CA ASP A 342 14.03 -1.03 -7.59
C ASP A 342 14.46 0.32 -8.17
N GLU A 343 15.11 0.31 -9.33
CA GLU A 343 15.50 1.52 -10.05
C GLU A 343 14.27 2.40 -10.37
N GLY A 344 13.21 1.81 -10.95
CA GLY A 344 11.99 2.55 -11.29
C GLY A 344 11.37 3.24 -10.08
N LEU A 345 11.22 2.54 -8.94
CA LEU A 345 10.73 3.12 -7.69
C LEU A 345 11.66 4.21 -7.15
N SER A 346 12.98 4.01 -7.23
CA SER A 346 13.98 4.99 -6.80
C SER A 346 13.92 6.27 -7.64
N VAL A 347 13.77 6.15 -8.98
CA VAL A 347 13.62 7.30 -9.87
C VAL A 347 12.35 8.08 -9.54
N ILE A 348 11.21 7.40 -9.32
CA ILE A 348 9.96 8.06 -8.91
C ILE A 348 10.16 8.77 -7.56
N GLY A 349 10.79 8.13 -6.57
CA GLY A 349 11.08 8.71 -5.26
C GLY A 349 11.97 9.97 -5.35
N SER A 350 12.86 10.06 -6.36
CA SER A 350 13.73 11.21 -6.58
C SER A 350 12.97 12.50 -6.95
N LEU A 351 11.69 12.41 -7.35
CA LEU A 351 10.81 13.57 -7.54
C LEU A 351 10.69 14.43 -6.28
N SER A 352 10.90 13.85 -5.11
CA SER A 352 10.96 14.57 -3.82
C SER A 352 12.04 15.65 -3.76
N SER A 353 13.03 15.60 -4.66
CA SER A 353 14.11 16.61 -4.75
C SER A 353 13.67 17.89 -5.46
N TYR A 354 12.49 17.92 -6.07
CA TYR A 354 11.96 19.04 -6.81
C TYR A 354 10.75 19.63 -6.09
N ASP A 355 10.57 20.95 -6.21
CA ASP A 355 9.52 21.69 -5.49
C ASP A 355 8.25 21.80 -6.33
N HIS A 356 7.38 20.81 -6.24
CA HIS A 356 6.06 20.78 -6.88
C HIS A 356 5.00 20.16 -5.95
N ALA A 357 3.75 20.57 -6.12
CA ALA A 357 2.61 19.84 -5.57
C ALA A 357 2.35 18.62 -6.45
N TYR A 358 3.14 17.56 -6.23
CA TYR A 358 3.02 16.32 -7.01
C TYR A 358 1.75 15.56 -6.68
N LEU A 359 1.10 15.05 -7.74
CA LEU A 359 0.11 13.98 -7.72
C LEU A 359 0.64 12.88 -8.65
N ILE A 360 1.15 11.80 -8.08
CA ILE A 360 1.78 10.68 -8.79
C ILE A 360 0.81 9.51 -8.75
N MET A 361 0.31 9.08 -9.90
CA MET A 361 -0.71 8.04 -10.00
C MET A 361 -0.27 6.94 -10.94
N GLY A 362 -0.58 5.70 -10.60
CA GLY A 362 -0.29 4.58 -11.48
C GLY A 362 -0.23 3.23 -10.77
N ASP A 363 0.13 2.22 -11.55
CA ASP A 363 0.54 0.92 -11.06
C ASP A 363 2.01 0.98 -10.64
N PHE A 364 2.26 0.92 -9.34
CA PHE A 364 3.61 0.93 -8.77
C PHE A 364 4.23 -0.47 -8.71
N ASN A 365 3.48 -1.49 -9.08
CA ASN A 365 3.88 -2.89 -8.92
C ASN A 365 4.41 -3.20 -7.51
N SER A 366 3.89 -2.50 -6.52
CA SER A 366 4.34 -2.52 -5.13
C SER A 366 3.17 -2.26 -4.20
N THR A 367 3.12 -2.93 -3.06
CA THR A 367 2.18 -2.63 -1.99
C THR A 367 2.84 -1.77 -0.91
N TRP A 368 2.06 -1.21 0.01
CA TRP A 368 2.55 -0.53 1.23
C TRP A 368 3.58 -1.36 2.02
N ASP A 369 3.52 -2.69 1.93
CA ASP A 369 4.40 -3.57 2.71
C ASP A 369 5.79 -3.72 2.10
N HIS A 370 5.99 -3.35 0.84
CA HIS A 370 7.32 -3.31 0.23
C HIS A 370 8.18 -2.19 0.81
N ALA A 371 9.41 -2.52 1.23
CA ALA A 371 10.36 -1.53 1.75
C ALA A 371 10.65 -0.47 0.70
N ARG A 372 10.80 -0.85 -0.57
CA ARG A 372 11.08 0.05 -1.68
C ARG A 372 9.99 1.07 -1.94
N PHE A 373 8.72 0.68 -1.80
CA PHE A 373 7.61 1.62 -1.89
C PHE A 373 7.60 2.61 -0.72
N ARG A 374 7.87 2.14 0.50
CA ARG A 374 8.01 3.03 1.67
C ARG A 374 9.21 3.96 1.55
N ASP A 375 10.34 3.50 0.98
CA ASP A 375 11.53 4.32 0.72
C ASP A 375 11.22 5.42 -0.32
N LEU A 376 10.45 5.10 -1.37
CA LEU A 376 9.94 6.08 -2.34
C LEU A 376 9.12 7.17 -1.65
N LEU A 377 8.21 6.80 -0.78
CA LEU A 377 7.38 7.78 -0.05
C LEU A 377 8.23 8.64 0.89
N GLY A 378 9.15 8.02 1.62
CA GLY A 378 10.03 8.70 2.57
C GLY A 378 9.28 9.64 3.49
N SER A 379 9.82 10.85 3.67
CA SER A 379 9.16 11.94 4.41
C SER A 379 8.41 12.93 3.50
N SER A 380 8.52 12.79 2.19
CA SER A 380 8.09 13.80 1.21
C SER A 380 6.74 13.50 0.58
N PHE A 381 6.35 12.24 0.55
CA PHE A 381 5.12 11.80 -0.08
C PHE A 381 4.18 11.11 0.89
N MET A 382 2.90 11.04 0.54
CA MET A 382 1.84 10.31 1.22
C MET A 382 1.12 9.42 0.21
N ASP A 383 0.82 8.19 0.59
CA ASP A 383 -0.09 7.32 -0.14
C ASP A 383 -1.52 7.59 0.32
N ALA A 384 -2.40 7.93 -0.61
CA ALA A 384 -3.77 8.33 -0.31
C ALA A 384 -4.57 7.22 0.39
N SER A 385 -4.42 5.97 -0.04
CA SER A 385 -5.13 4.84 0.55
C SER A 385 -4.67 4.57 1.99
N GLN A 386 -3.36 4.48 2.18
CA GLN A 386 -2.77 4.15 3.48
C GLN A 386 -3.13 5.17 4.58
N GLN A 387 -3.34 6.44 4.23
CA GLN A 387 -3.55 7.50 5.21
C GLN A 387 -5.02 7.93 5.37
N SER A 388 -5.93 7.45 4.51
CA SER A 388 -7.34 7.90 4.46
C SER A 388 -8.21 7.36 5.61
N GLY A 389 -7.85 6.22 6.18
CA GLY A 389 -8.70 5.52 7.17
C GLY A 389 -9.95 4.90 6.56
N GLU A 390 -9.96 4.61 5.25
CA GLU A 390 -11.13 4.11 4.50
C GLU A 390 -11.04 2.61 4.20
N GLY A 391 -10.01 1.94 4.73
CA GLY A 391 -9.74 0.52 4.50
C GLY A 391 -8.75 0.28 3.37
N PHE A 392 -8.64 -0.98 2.96
CA PHE A 392 -7.79 -1.39 1.83
C PHE A 392 -8.55 -1.27 0.52
N HIS A 393 -7.90 -0.71 -0.49
CA HIS A 393 -8.45 -0.58 -1.85
C HIS A 393 -7.75 -1.57 -2.79
N MET A 394 -8.03 -2.86 -2.60
CA MET A 394 -7.39 -3.93 -3.38
C MET A 394 -7.73 -3.80 -4.86
N THR A 395 -6.73 -3.62 -5.70
CA THR A 395 -6.88 -3.38 -7.14
C THR A 395 -6.56 -4.60 -8.00
N TYR A 396 -5.72 -5.52 -7.51
CA TYR A 396 -5.22 -6.66 -8.29
C TYR A 396 -5.40 -8.00 -7.56
N PRO A 397 -5.69 -9.13 -8.26
CA PRO A 397 -6.17 -9.18 -9.63
C PRO A 397 -7.63 -8.75 -9.75
N SER A 398 -8.05 -8.35 -10.96
CA SER A 398 -9.45 -8.11 -11.31
C SER A 398 -9.88 -9.01 -12.46
N ASN A 399 -11.19 -9.26 -12.62
CA ASN A 399 -11.75 -10.04 -13.75
C ASN A 399 -11.17 -11.45 -13.95
N LYS A 400 -10.58 -12.06 -12.90
CA LYS A 400 -9.97 -13.42 -12.96
C LYS A 400 -10.80 -14.47 -12.20
N GLY A 401 -12.03 -14.15 -11.80
CA GLY A 401 -12.89 -15.06 -11.02
C GLY A 401 -12.43 -15.28 -9.58
N VAL A 402 -11.48 -14.50 -9.10
CA VAL A 402 -11.01 -14.42 -7.70
C VAL A 402 -11.12 -12.98 -7.24
N PRO A 403 -11.33 -12.72 -5.95
CA PRO A 403 -11.34 -11.35 -5.44
C PRO A 403 -9.96 -10.70 -5.58
N SER A 404 -9.92 -9.37 -5.65
CA SER A 404 -8.68 -8.62 -5.57
C SER A 404 -8.03 -8.83 -4.20
N LEU A 405 -6.73 -9.07 -4.17
CA LEU A 405 -6.00 -9.52 -2.98
C LEU A 405 -4.89 -8.56 -2.56
N ILE A 406 -4.40 -7.73 -3.49
CA ILE A 406 -3.30 -6.81 -3.26
C ILE A 406 -3.63 -5.43 -3.86
N GLU A 407 -3.05 -4.41 -3.29
CA GLU A 407 -3.14 -3.02 -3.69
C GLU A 407 -1.78 -2.61 -4.26
N ILE A 408 -1.69 -2.49 -5.59
CA ILE A 408 -0.46 -2.13 -6.30
C ILE A 408 -0.61 -0.87 -7.15
N ASP A 409 -1.86 -0.44 -7.38
CA ASP A 409 -2.19 0.84 -7.97
C ASP A 409 -2.36 1.87 -6.84
N HIS A 410 -1.65 2.99 -6.93
CA HIS A 410 -1.62 3.99 -5.88
C HIS A 410 -1.83 5.40 -6.42
N ILE A 411 -2.36 6.26 -5.54
CA ILE A 411 -2.40 7.71 -5.70
C ILE A 411 -1.52 8.32 -4.60
N VAL A 412 -0.33 8.74 -5.01
CA VAL A 412 0.69 9.31 -4.12
C VAL A 412 0.74 10.81 -4.33
N TYR A 413 0.82 11.58 -3.26
CA TYR A 413 0.87 13.04 -3.35
C TYR A 413 1.93 13.65 -2.42
N ALA A 414 2.42 14.83 -2.81
CA ALA A 414 3.45 15.52 -2.05
C ALA A 414 2.89 16.01 -0.70
N ARG A 415 3.60 15.67 0.38
CA ARG A 415 3.29 16.13 1.75
C ARG A 415 3.45 17.66 1.83
N ASP A 416 2.62 18.31 2.62
CA ASP A 416 2.70 19.76 2.91
C ASP A 416 2.64 20.66 1.66
N SER A 417 2.15 20.13 0.54
CA SER A 417 2.04 20.84 -0.75
C SER A 417 0.73 21.63 -0.92
N GLY A 418 -0.16 21.58 0.08
CA GLY A 418 -1.48 22.20 0.01
C GLY A 418 -2.51 21.38 -0.76
N ILE A 419 -2.23 20.09 -1.03
CA ILE A 419 -3.22 19.13 -1.55
C ILE A 419 -3.44 17.99 -0.56
N THR A 420 -4.65 17.45 -0.57
CA THR A 420 -5.04 16.26 0.20
C THR A 420 -5.84 15.34 -0.71
N VAL A 421 -5.63 14.03 -0.61
CA VAL A 421 -6.37 13.04 -1.41
C VAL A 421 -6.97 11.98 -0.49
N SER A 422 -8.28 11.74 -0.60
CA SER A 422 -9.01 10.65 0.06
C SER A 422 -10.33 10.35 -0.67
N SER A 423 -11.30 9.72 -0.03
CA SER A 423 -12.56 9.25 -0.65
C SER A 423 -12.29 8.31 -1.83
N LEU A 424 -11.52 7.23 -1.51
CA LEU A 424 -11.06 6.28 -2.51
C LEU A 424 -12.12 5.22 -2.82
N GLU A 425 -12.12 4.80 -4.07
CA GLU A 425 -12.96 3.70 -4.57
C GLU A 425 -12.20 2.88 -5.60
N ALA A 426 -12.28 1.53 -5.49
CA ALA A 426 -11.73 0.61 -6.47
C ALA A 426 -12.85 0.10 -7.40
N VAL A 427 -12.84 0.53 -8.67
CA VAL A 427 -13.89 0.29 -9.66
C VAL A 427 -13.45 -0.75 -10.69
N GLU A 428 -14.29 -1.74 -10.96
CA GLU A 428 -14.01 -2.75 -12.00
C GLU A 428 -14.18 -2.15 -13.40
N ILE A 429 -13.19 -2.43 -14.26
CA ILE A 429 -13.19 -2.10 -15.68
C ILE A 429 -13.04 -3.40 -16.46
N ALA A 430 -13.87 -3.61 -17.47
CA ALA A 430 -13.78 -4.80 -18.30
C ALA A 430 -12.48 -4.83 -19.13
N GLY A 431 -11.94 -6.03 -19.37
CA GLY A 431 -10.81 -6.25 -20.26
C GLY A 431 -9.42 -6.07 -19.62
N THR A 432 -9.34 -5.60 -18.39
CA THR A 432 -8.08 -5.54 -17.64
C THR A 432 -8.10 -6.45 -16.42
N ASP A 433 -6.94 -6.74 -15.86
CA ASP A 433 -6.79 -7.46 -14.59
C ASP A 433 -6.48 -6.53 -13.39
N HIS A 434 -6.67 -5.24 -13.58
CA HIS A 434 -6.65 -4.23 -12.53
C HIS A 434 -8.04 -3.62 -12.34
N LYS A 435 -8.31 -3.09 -11.13
CA LYS A 435 -9.40 -2.14 -10.90
C LYS A 435 -8.87 -0.73 -11.05
N ALA A 436 -9.70 0.14 -11.58
CA ALA A 436 -9.42 1.57 -11.52
C ALA A 436 -9.46 2.05 -10.07
N LEU A 437 -8.48 2.84 -9.66
CA LEU A 437 -8.49 3.52 -8.37
C LEU A 437 -8.93 4.96 -8.58
N VAL A 438 -10.05 5.33 -7.98
CA VAL A 438 -10.68 6.65 -8.07
C VAL A 438 -10.57 7.34 -6.72
N ALA A 439 -10.26 8.65 -6.67
CA ALA A 439 -10.17 9.40 -5.42
C ALA A 439 -10.59 10.85 -5.61
N THR A 440 -10.86 11.54 -4.49
CA THR A 440 -11.08 12.98 -4.45
C THR A 440 -9.80 13.69 -4.01
N LEU A 441 -9.40 14.71 -4.76
CA LEU A 441 -8.35 15.67 -4.44
C LEU A 441 -8.97 16.96 -3.97
N GLU A 442 -8.45 17.54 -2.90
CA GLU A 442 -8.77 18.88 -2.39
C GLU A 442 -7.50 19.71 -2.38
N ALA A 443 -7.51 20.85 -3.06
CA ALA A 443 -6.44 21.86 -3.04
C ALA A 443 -6.77 22.98 -2.04
N ARG A 444 -5.79 23.42 -1.24
CA ARG A 444 -5.94 24.42 -0.18
C ARG A 444 -4.96 25.57 -0.33
#